data_19dd8d1d65eaf9c468bedaf6d8bbee87
#
_entry.id   19dd8d1d65eaf9c468bedaf6d8bbee87
#
_cell.length_a   1.000
_cell.length_b   1.000
_cell.length_c   1.000
_cell.angle_alpha   90.00
_cell.angle_beta   90.00
_cell.angle_gamma   90.00
#
_symmetry.space_group_name_H-M   'P 1'
#
loop_
_entity.id
_entity.type
_entity.pdbx_description
1 polymer ?
#
loop_
_entity_poly.entity_id
_entity_poly.type
_entity_poly.pdbx_seq_one_letter_code
_entity_poly.pdbx_strand_id
1 'polypeptide(L)'
;MDVPFALTVSDIAEWIGAQVIGNSDLQITGINEIHKVRQGDITFVDHPKYYQTSLHSAASAIIVPSMMDCPPGKTLFVVDKPFLAYESLVKRFRAFTPIVEGKTEGQQIDPSAIIEPGAIIGPYVTIGKDCYIQAGAIIRPYTYIGDRVVIHSGAVIGTQAFYFKKWPEGYQAWTGCGRVIIENDVWIGSGTTIAQGVSGDTIIGAGTKIDCQVMIGHGVVIGKNCLLAGQAGIAGKTRIGDWSVLYGQSGVAQNITIGEKVVLLAQSGVTKDLESGKTYFGSPADEARIKFKELVAVRNLTSKE
;
A
#
# COMPACT_ATOMS: atom_id res chain seq x y z
N MET A 1 3.43 7.96 6.98
CA MET A 1 3.28 9.38 6.56
C MET A 1 4.18 10.24 7.42
N ASP A 2 5.04 11.03 6.82
CA ASP A 2 5.78 12.07 7.53
C ASP A 2 4.86 13.27 7.79
N VAL A 3 5.01 13.91 8.94
CA VAL A 3 4.29 15.15 9.24
C VAL A 3 5.10 16.36 8.77
N PRO A 4 4.46 17.49 8.41
CA PRO A 4 5.16 18.63 7.81
C PRO A 4 6.13 19.35 8.76
N PHE A 5 5.98 19.12 10.06
CA PHE A 5 6.85 19.64 11.13
C PHE A 5 6.83 18.67 12.32
N ALA A 6 7.86 18.73 13.15
CA ALA A 6 7.93 17.88 14.33
C ALA A 6 6.84 18.26 15.34
N LEU A 7 6.13 17.24 15.87
CA LEU A 7 5.06 17.40 16.86
C LEU A 7 5.61 17.16 18.26
N THR A 8 5.21 17.97 19.22
CA THR A 8 5.55 17.73 20.62
C THR A 8 4.62 16.69 21.24
N VAL A 9 5.10 16.02 22.28
CA VAL A 9 4.28 15.10 23.08
C VAL A 9 3.07 15.82 23.67
N SER A 10 3.26 17.09 24.11
CA SER A 10 2.19 17.90 24.69
C SER A 10 1.07 18.18 23.67
N ASP A 11 1.42 18.61 22.45
CA ASP A 11 0.43 18.88 21.40
C ASP A 11 -0.40 17.65 21.08
N ILE A 12 0.29 16.50 20.91
CA ILE A 12 -0.39 15.24 20.62
C ILE A 12 -1.32 14.84 21.77
N ALA A 13 -0.84 14.93 23.03
CA ALA A 13 -1.65 14.58 24.19
C ALA A 13 -2.92 15.42 24.29
N GLU A 14 -2.82 16.74 24.06
CA GLU A 14 -3.95 17.66 24.02
C GLU A 14 -4.94 17.28 22.90
N TRP A 15 -4.43 17.04 21.69
CA TRP A 15 -5.29 16.75 20.52
C TRP A 15 -6.10 15.47 20.63
N ILE A 16 -5.54 14.45 21.31
CA ILE A 16 -6.22 13.15 21.44
C ILE A 16 -6.76 12.89 22.84
N GLY A 17 -6.62 13.85 23.77
CA GLY A 17 -7.09 13.72 25.15
C GLY A 17 -6.36 12.59 25.93
N ALA A 18 -5.07 12.42 25.71
CA ALA A 18 -4.31 11.31 26.28
C ALA A 18 -3.60 11.66 27.57
N GLN A 19 -3.53 10.67 28.48
CA GLN A 19 -2.56 10.67 29.55
C GLN A 19 -1.21 10.20 29.02
N VAL A 20 -0.13 10.91 29.38
CA VAL A 20 1.23 10.61 28.90
C VAL A 20 2.02 9.82 29.94
N ILE A 21 2.77 8.81 29.50
CA ILE A 21 3.73 8.05 30.28
C ILE A 21 5.06 8.00 29.51
N GLY A 22 6.18 8.22 30.17
CA GLY A 22 7.50 8.13 29.58
C GLY A 22 8.11 9.48 29.23
N ASN A 23 8.84 9.56 28.12
CA ASN A 23 9.62 10.75 27.76
C ASN A 23 8.74 11.85 27.15
N SER A 24 8.58 12.98 27.86
CA SER A 24 7.80 14.14 27.40
C SER A 24 8.51 15.02 26.37
N ASP A 25 9.82 14.84 26.18
CA ASP A 25 10.63 15.71 25.32
C ASP A 25 10.80 15.17 23.91
N LEU A 26 10.16 14.02 23.59
CA LEU A 26 10.22 13.43 22.27
C LEU A 26 9.56 14.34 21.22
N GLN A 27 10.19 14.34 20.05
CA GLN A 27 9.64 14.97 18.85
C GLN A 27 9.14 13.88 17.90
N ILE A 28 7.88 13.98 17.49
CA ILE A 28 7.25 13.01 16.59
C ILE A 28 7.24 13.59 15.18
N THR A 29 7.83 12.85 14.25
CA THR A 29 8.04 13.27 12.86
C THR A 29 7.21 12.48 11.85
N GLY A 30 6.50 11.44 12.31
CA GLY A 30 5.67 10.63 11.44
C GLY A 30 4.54 9.90 12.16
N ILE A 31 3.51 9.54 11.40
CA ILE A 31 2.35 8.77 11.85
C ILE A 31 2.25 7.53 10.97
N ASN A 32 2.53 6.34 11.54
CA ASN A 32 2.61 5.12 10.75
C ASN A 32 1.98 3.92 11.47
N GLU A 33 1.45 2.97 10.69
CA GLU A 33 1.01 1.68 11.21
C GLU A 33 2.23 0.81 11.58
N ILE A 34 2.04 -0.13 12.49
CA ILE A 34 3.10 -0.94 13.12
C ILE A 34 4.11 -1.56 12.14
N HIS A 35 3.69 -1.91 10.93
CA HIS A 35 4.54 -2.53 9.91
C HIS A 35 5.46 -1.55 9.18
N LYS A 36 5.28 -0.25 9.37
CA LYS A 36 5.98 0.83 8.66
C LYS A 36 6.69 1.80 9.60
N VAL A 37 6.60 1.59 10.92
CA VAL A 37 7.19 2.51 11.90
C VAL A 37 8.70 2.51 11.85
N ARG A 38 9.25 3.68 12.07
CA ARG A 38 10.67 3.97 12.28
C ARG A 38 10.81 4.91 13.48
N GLN A 39 12.03 5.17 13.88
CA GLN A 39 12.31 6.13 14.93
C GLN A 39 11.72 7.50 14.59
N GLY A 40 11.10 8.17 15.56
CA GLY A 40 10.36 9.42 15.36
C GLY A 40 8.87 9.22 15.04
N ASP A 41 8.40 8.02 14.76
CA ASP A 41 6.99 7.76 14.46
C ASP A 41 6.15 7.52 15.71
N ILE A 42 4.87 7.89 15.58
CA ILE A 42 3.78 7.45 16.46
C ILE A 42 2.96 6.36 15.77
N THR A 43 2.59 5.34 16.53
CA THR A 43 1.68 4.26 16.13
C THR A 43 0.61 4.04 17.19
N PHE A 44 -0.24 3.04 17.00
CA PHE A 44 -1.21 2.63 18.00
C PHE A 44 -1.29 1.12 18.14
N VAL A 45 -1.83 0.67 19.27
CA VAL A 45 -2.21 -0.73 19.48
C VAL A 45 -3.47 -0.78 20.34
N ASP A 46 -4.44 -1.60 19.93
CA ASP A 46 -5.72 -1.77 20.64
C ASP A 46 -6.09 -3.24 20.88
N HIS A 47 -5.25 -4.19 20.45
CA HIS A 47 -5.49 -5.61 20.67
C HIS A 47 -4.34 -6.24 21.47
N PRO A 48 -4.61 -6.94 22.58
CA PRO A 48 -3.59 -7.47 23.52
C PRO A 48 -2.51 -8.32 22.85
N LYS A 49 -2.87 -9.10 21.84
CA LYS A 49 -1.93 -9.93 21.06
C LYS A 49 -0.72 -9.14 20.52
N TYR A 50 -0.91 -7.85 20.22
CA TYR A 50 0.10 -7.02 19.57
C TYR A 50 0.79 -6.03 20.52
N TYR A 51 0.46 -6.00 21.81
CA TYR A 51 1.06 -5.05 22.77
C TYR A 51 2.58 -5.16 22.78
N GLN A 52 3.12 -6.36 22.98
CA GLN A 52 4.57 -6.57 23.03
C GLN A 52 5.25 -6.20 21.70
N THR A 53 4.67 -6.58 20.58
CA THR A 53 5.20 -6.21 19.25
C THR A 53 5.24 -4.70 19.07
N SER A 54 4.21 -3.97 19.52
CA SER A 54 4.14 -2.51 19.40
C SER A 54 5.10 -1.82 20.36
N LEU A 55 5.17 -2.25 21.61
CA LEU A 55 6.08 -1.68 22.62
C LEU A 55 7.56 -1.84 22.22
N HIS A 56 7.92 -2.94 21.57
CA HIS A 56 9.30 -3.20 21.12
C HIS A 56 9.56 -2.82 19.66
N SER A 57 8.59 -2.19 18.98
CA SER A 57 8.76 -1.70 17.60
C SER A 57 9.76 -0.53 17.50
N ALA A 58 10.06 -0.09 16.29
CA ALA A 58 10.89 1.11 16.08
C ALA A 58 10.16 2.43 16.39
N ALA A 59 8.84 2.42 16.64
CA ALA A 59 8.08 3.62 16.99
C ALA A 59 8.61 4.28 18.25
N SER A 60 8.72 5.61 18.23
CA SER A 60 9.10 6.41 19.40
C SER A 60 7.92 6.64 20.35
N ALA A 61 6.70 6.67 19.80
CA ALA A 61 5.48 6.88 20.56
C ALA A 61 4.39 5.87 20.18
N ILE A 62 3.57 5.47 21.18
CA ILE A 62 2.55 4.45 20.99
C ILE A 62 1.27 4.87 21.71
N ILE A 63 0.15 4.87 20.99
CA ILE A 63 -1.17 5.08 21.57
C ILE A 63 -1.68 3.72 22.06
N VAL A 64 -2.06 3.65 23.34
CA VAL A 64 -2.41 2.40 24.05
C VAL A 64 -3.75 2.55 24.78
N PRO A 65 -4.51 1.44 25.03
CA PRO A 65 -5.84 1.52 25.63
C PRO A 65 -5.83 1.63 27.16
N SER A 66 -4.70 1.36 27.82
CA SER A 66 -4.58 1.36 29.28
C SER A 66 -3.15 1.61 29.72
N MET A 67 -2.98 1.90 31.00
CA MET A 67 -1.67 2.02 31.64
C MET A 67 -0.88 0.72 31.48
N MET A 68 0.38 0.83 31.07
CA MET A 68 1.33 -0.27 30.95
C MET A 68 2.77 0.23 31.10
N ASP A 69 3.71 -0.70 31.30
CA ASP A 69 5.12 -0.36 31.41
C ASP A 69 5.63 0.27 30.12
N CYS A 70 6.18 1.48 30.25
CA CYS A 70 6.75 2.21 29.12
C CYS A 70 8.20 1.80 28.90
N PRO A 71 8.57 1.27 27.72
CA PRO A 71 9.97 0.98 27.44
C PRO A 71 10.85 2.24 27.49
N PRO A 72 12.11 2.12 27.94
CA PRO A 72 13.02 3.26 28.00
C PRO A 72 13.12 4.02 26.68
N GLY A 73 13.11 5.36 26.74
CA GLY A 73 13.25 6.22 25.59
C GLY A 73 11.98 6.39 24.73
N LYS A 74 10.86 5.79 25.13
CA LYS A 74 9.56 5.91 24.43
C LYS A 74 8.56 6.74 25.20
N THR A 75 7.43 7.02 24.54
CA THR A 75 6.25 7.67 25.11
C THR A 75 5.00 6.85 24.82
N LEU A 76 4.18 6.64 25.85
CA LEU A 76 2.85 6.06 25.69
C LEU A 76 1.79 7.14 25.85
N PHE A 77 0.81 7.12 24.96
CA PHE A 77 -0.40 7.93 25.02
C PHE A 77 -1.56 7.04 25.40
N VAL A 78 -2.05 7.15 26.62
CA VAL A 78 -3.13 6.32 27.14
C VAL A 78 -4.48 6.95 26.83
N VAL A 79 -5.31 6.25 26.07
CA VAL A 79 -6.67 6.68 25.66
C VAL A 79 -7.61 5.47 25.61
N ASP A 80 -8.88 5.67 25.84
CA ASP A 80 -9.90 4.60 25.81
C ASP A 80 -9.96 3.87 24.43
N LYS A 81 -9.86 4.64 23.33
CA LYS A 81 -9.99 4.13 21.95
C LYS A 81 -8.79 4.49 21.08
N PRO A 82 -7.67 3.74 21.17
CA PRO A 82 -6.43 4.05 20.45
C PRO A 82 -6.60 4.22 18.94
N PHE A 83 -7.40 3.37 18.30
CA PHE A 83 -7.68 3.50 16.87
C PHE A 83 -8.31 4.87 16.52
N LEU A 84 -9.30 5.33 17.27
CA LEU A 84 -9.95 6.61 16.99
C LEU A 84 -9.02 7.80 17.23
N ALA A 85 -8.18 7.73 18.25
CA ALA A 85 -7.15 8.72 18.51
C ALA A 85 -6.12 8.78 17.36
N TYR A 86 -5.64 7.63 16.89
CA TYR A 86 -4.77 7.55 15.72
C TYR A 86 -5.44 8.13 14.47
N GLU A 87 -6.69 7.76 14.19
CA GLU A 87 -7.48 8.30 13.07
C GLU A 87 -7.64 9.82 13.13
N SER A 88 -7.82 10.40 14.32
CA SER A 88 -7.92 11.85 14.48
C SER A 88 -6.61 12.55 14.13
N LEU A 89 -5.47 11.99 14.53
CA LEU A 89 -4.15 12.50 14.15
C LEU A 89 -3.91 12.40 12.64
N VAL A 90 -4.24 11.25 12.02
CA VAL A 90 -4.12 11.09 10.57
C VAL A 90 -4.95 12.14 9.84
N LYS A 91 -6.22 12.32 10.22
CA LYS A 91 -7.13 13.29 9.58
C LYS A 91 -6.67 14.75 9.72
N ARG A 92 -5.93 15.07 10.76
CA ARG A 92 -5.39 16.42 10.96
C ARG A 92 -4.36 16.80 9.89
N PHE A 93 -3.56 15.85 9.42
CA PHE A 93 -2.49 16.06 8.44
C PHE A 93 -2.83 15.55 7.04
N ARG A 94 -3.77 14.64 6.95
CA ARG A 94 -4.22 14.03 5.70
C ARG A 94 -5.75 13.91 5.69
N ALA A 95 -6.42 15.05 5.71
CA ALA A 95 -7.88 15.08 5.57
C ALA A 95 -8.30 14.54 4.20
N PHE A 96 -9.52 14.02 4.12
CA PHE A 96 -10.11 13.67 2.83
C PHE A 96 -10.11 14.89 1.90
N THR A 97 -9.47 14.73 0.74
CA THR A 97 -9.35 15.79 -0.25
C THR A 97 -10.15 15.40 -1.49
N PRO A 98 -11.33 15.99 -1.71
CA PRO A 98 -12.12 15.75 -2.90
C PRO A 98 -11.42 16.35 -4.13
N ILE A 99 -11.59 15.72 -5.28
CA ILE A 99 -11.23 16.31 -6.55
C ILE A 99 -12.39 17.25 -6.95
N VAL A 100 -12.09 18.52 -7.10
CA VAL A 100 -13.05 19.56 -7.49
C VAL A 100 -12.53 20.23 -8.76
N GLU A 101 -13.40 20.44 -9.73
CA GLU A 101 -13.07 21.08 -10.99
C GLU A 101 -12.40 22.45 -10.75
N GLY A 102 -11.31 22.70 -11.51
CA GLY A 102 -10.53 23.93 -11.41
C GLY A 102 -9.63 24.06 -10.18
N LYS A 103 -9.63 23.11 -9.24
CA LYS A 103 -8.71 23.09 -8.10
C LYS A 103 -7.43 22.29 -8.43
N THR A 104 -6.35 23.02 -8.62
CA THR A 104 -5.00 22.48 -8.95
C THR A 104 -4.00 22.65 -7.81
N GLU A 105 -4.48 22.77 -6.58
CA GLU A 105 -3.66 23.04 -5.40
C GLU A 105 -2.51 22.04 -5.27
N GLY A 106 -1.28 22.55 -5.14
CA GLY A 106 -0.07 21.75 -4.92
C GLY A 106 0.30 20.80 -6.06
N GLN A 107 -0.35 20.87 -7.22
CA GLN A 107 0.05 20.08 -8.38
C GLN A 107 1.43 20.53 -8.90
N GLN A 108 2.27 19.54 -9.25
CA GLN A 108 3.57 19.75 -9.88
C GLN A 108 3.61 18.88 -11.14
N ILE A 109 3.32 19.48 -12.28
CA ILE A 109 3.24 18.76 -13.57
C ILE A 109 4.33 19.33 -14.47
N ASP A 110 5.25 18.46 -14.93
CA ASP A 110 6.30 18.88 -15.86
C ASP A 110 5.66 19.33 -17.19
N PRO A 111 6.14 20.44 -17.79
CA PRO A 111 5.57 20.95 -19.05
C PRO A 111 5.66 20.02 -20.25
N SER A 112 6.55 19.02 -20.22
CA SER A 112 6.68 18.02 -21.28
C SER A 112 5.63 16.90 -21.17
N ALA A 113 4.91 16.79 -20.03
CA ALA A 113 3.88 15.79 -19.87
C ALA A 113 2.64 16.09 -20.74
N ILE A 114 2.15 15.08 -21.44
CA ILE A 114 0.94 15.15 -22.25
C ILE A 114 -0.23 14.59 -21.44
N ILE A 115 -1.21 15.43 -21.16
CA ILE A 115 -2.44 15.05 -20.45
C ILE A 115 -3.60 15.26 -21.41
N GLU A 116 -4.26 14.16 -21.79
CA GLU A 116 -5.42 14.24 -22.70
C GLU A 116 -6.63 14.88 -22.03
N PRO A 117 -7.48 15.56 -22.79
CA PRO A 117 -8.75 16.08 -22.30
C PRO A 117 -9.61 14.99 -21.67
N GLY A 118 -10.17 15.26 -20.47
CA GLY A 118 -10.98 14.30 -19.72
C GLY A 118 -10.18 13.40 -18.77
N ALA A 119 -8.86 13.51 -18.72
CA ALA A 119 -8.07 13.00 -17.59
C ALA A 119 -8.31 13.86 -16.34
N ILE A 120 -8.44 13.23 -15.17
CA ILE A 120 -8.71 13.91 -13.91
C ILE A 120 -7.49 13.82 -13.01
N ILE A 121 -6.89 14.97 -12.70
CA ILE A 121 -5.70 15.07 -11.84
C ILE A 121 -6.08 15.74 -10.52
N GLY A 122 -5.90 15.03 -9.42
CA GLY A 122 -6.17 15.54 -8.08
C GLY A 122 -5.14 16.57 -7.58
N PRO A 123 -5.46 17.27 -6.50
CA PRO A 123 -4.50 18.17 -5.85
C PRO A 123 -3.30 17.40 -5.29
N TYR A 124 -2.17 18.12 -5.14
CA TYR A 124 -0.89 17.58 -4.64
C TYR A 124 -0.32 16.40 -5.45
N VAL A 125 -0.73 16.25 -6.71
CA VAL A 125 -0.16 15.24 -7.62
C VAL A 125 1.14 15.79 -8.22
N THR A 126 2.15 14.94 -8.31
CA THR A 126 3.40 15.23 -9.03
C THR A 126 3.47 14.33 -10.28
N ILE A 127 3.75 14.91 -11.45
CA ILE A 127 3.94 14.20 -12.72
C ILE A 127 5.27 14.66 -13.33
N GLY A 128 6.17 13.70 -13.56
CA GLY A 128 7.49 13.92 -14.14
C GLY A 128 7.48 14.16 -15.65
N LYS A 129 8.67 14.17 -16.24
CA LYS A 129 8.92 14.49 -17.65
C LYS A 129 8.38 13.42 -18.60
N ASP A 130 7.97 13.87 -19.79
CA ASP A 130 7.63 13.00 -20.92
C ASP A 130 6.57 11.93 -20.57
N CYS A 131 5.71 12.21 -19.59
CA CYS A 131 4.60 11.34 -19.23
C CYS A 131 3.43 11.50 -20.21
N TYR A 132 2.66 10.42 -20.40
CA TYR A 132 1.45 10.41 -21.22
C TYR A 132 0.26 9.86 -20.42
N ILE A 133 -0.70 10.73 -20.10
CA ILE A 133 -1.90 10.42 -19.33
C ILE A 133 -3.11 10.50 -20.24
N GLN A 134 -3.74 9.38 -20.53
CA GLN A 134 -4.86 9.29 -21.47
C GLN A 134 -6.19 9.73 -20.87
N ALA A 135 -7.13 10.07 -21.75
CA ALA A 135 -8.48 10.48 -21.40
C ALA A 135 -9.18 9.48 -20.48
N GLY A 136 -9.90 9.98 -19.47
CA GLY A 136 -10.61 9.15 -18.50
C GLY A 136 -9.73 8.49 -17.43
N ALA A 137 -8.41 8.66 -17.45
CA ALA A 137 -7.55 8.27 -16.32
C ALA A 137 -7.82 9.20 -15.12
N ILE A 138 -7.82 8.63 -13.91
CA ILE A 138 -8.04 9.38 -12.66
C ILE A 138 -6.82 9.22 -11.76
N ILE A 139 -6.13 10.32 -11.50
CA ILE A 139 -4.98 10.38 -10.59
C ILE A 139 -5.44 11.06 -9.31
N ARG A 140 -5.53 10.29 -8.22
CA ARG A 140 -6.00 10.77 -6.93
C ARG A 140 -4.94 11.61 -6.22
N PRO A 141 -5.34 12.44 -5.23
CA PRO A 141 -4.44 13.32 -4.50
C PRO A 141 -3.20 12.62 -3.95
N TYR A 142 -2.09 13.38 -3.88
CA TYR A 142 -0.79 12.98 -3.34
C TYR A 142 -0.07 11.85 -4.12
N THR A 143 -0.55 11.45 -5.29
CA THR A 143 0.16 10.49 -6.14
C THR A 143 1.43 11.12 -6.71
N TYR A 144 2.51 10.37 -6.70
CA TYR A 144 3.76 10.72 -7.35
C TYR A 144 3.98 9.85 -8.59
N ILE A 145 4.25 10.47 -9.72
CA ILE A 145 4.52 9.82 -11.01
C ILE A 145 5.88 10.33 -11.50
N GLY A 146 6.82 9.41 -11.70
CA GLY A 146 8.15 9.68 -12.25
C GLY A 146 8.12 10.04 -13.73
N ASP A 147 9.26 9.93 -14.39
CA ASP A 147 9.42 10.33 -15.80
C ASP A 147 9.02 9.20 -16.77
N ARG A 148 8.57 9.55 -17.98
CA ARG A 148 8.22 8.64 -19.09
C ARG A 148 7.21 7.56 -18.70
N VAL A 149 6.29 7.90 -17.82
CA VAL A 149 5.21 7.00 -17.42
C VAL A 149 4.03 7.17 -18.39
N VAL A 150 3.44 6.03 -18.77
CA VAL A 150 2.23 5.99 -19.61
C VAL A 150 1.08 5.43 -18.78
N ILE A 151 -0.02 6.17 -18.68
CA ILE A 151 -1.25 5.75 -18.02
C ILE A 151 -2.41 5.78 -19.00
N HIS A 152 -2.96 4.60 -19.26
CA HIS A 152 -4.03 4.41 -20.24
C HIS A 152 -5.40 4.80 -19.70
N SER A 153 -6.33 4.94 -20.62
CA SER A 153 -7.71 5.37 -20.38
C SER A 153 -8.40 4.52 -19.29
N GLY A 154 -9.11 5.19 -18.39
CA GLY A 154 -9.89 4.55 -17.34
C GLY A 154 -9.08 3.94 -16.19
N ALA A 155 -7.75 4.07 -16.18
CA ALA A 155 -6.94 3.67 -15.02
C ALA A 155 -7.21 4.60 -13.83
N VAL A 156 -7.27 4.05 -12.62
CA VAL A 156 -7.53 4.80 -11.40
C VAL A 156 -6.38 4.61 -10.42
N ILE A 157 -5.61 5.66 -10.19
CA ILE A 157 -4.41 5.64 -9.37
C ILE A 157 -4.67 6.36 -8.05
N GLY A 158 -4.40 5.69 -6.92
CA GLY A 158 -4.54 6.27 -5.59
C GLY A 158 -5.95 6.13 -5.01
N THR A 159 -6.70 5.10 -5.34
CA THR A 159 -7.98 4.80 -4.69
C THR A 159 -7.78 4.58 -3.20
N GLN A 160 -8.82 4.85 -2.41
CA GLN A 160 -8.81 4.57 -0.98
C GLN A 160 -8.46 3.10 -0.72
N ALA A 161 -7.60 2.85 0.27
CA ALA A 161 -7.29 1.49 0.70
C ALA A 161 -8.56 0.75 1.14
N PHE A 162 -8.75 -0.48 0.65
CA PHE A 162 -9.81 -1.36 1.13
C PHE A 162 -9.37 -1.95 2.48
N TYR A 163 -9.47 -1.13 3.53
CA TYR A 163 -8.99 -1.48 4.87
C TYR A 163 -9.97 -0.96 5.92
N PHE A 164 -10.48 -1.85 6.78
CA PHE A 164 -11.56 -1.54 7.70
C PHE A 164 -11.27 -2.06 9.10
N LYS A 165 -11.63 -1.26 10.09
CA LYS A 165 -11.74 -1.69 11.49
C LYS A 165 -13.12 -2.33 11.68
N LYS A 166 -13.13 -3.53 12.24
CA LYS A 166 -14.38 -4.21 12.62
C LYS A 166 -14.77 -3.78 14.04
N TRP A 167 -15.99 -3.32 14.17
CA TRP A 167 -16.67 -3.03 15.44
C TRP A 167 -17.89 -3.95 15.60
N PRO A 168 -18.49 -4.08 16.79
CA PRO A 168 -19.74 -4.82 16.96
C PRO A 168 -20.86 -4.32 16.04
N GLU A 169 -20.91 -3.01 15.77
CA GLU A 169 -21.93 -2.34 14.98
C GLU A 169 -21.66 -2.41 13.46
N GLY A 170 -20.49 -2.87 13.03
CA GLY A 170 -20.16 -2.94 11.61
C GLY A 170 -18.72 -2.60 11.29
N TYR A 171 -18.47 -2.16 10.06
CA TYR A 171 -17.13 -1.83 9.56
C TYR A 171 -16.95 -0.31 9.44
N GLN A 172 -15.86 0.19 10.01
CA GLN A 172 -15.43 1.57 9.84
C GLN A 172 -14.22 1.61 8.89
N ALA A 173 -14.31 2.43 7.84
CA ALA A 173 -13.19 2.65 6.94
C ALA A 173 -12.02 3.29 7.68
N TRP A 174 -10.82 2.80 7.43
CA TRP A 174 -9.58 3.38 7.92
C TRP A 174 -9.15 4.51 7.00
N THR A 175 -8.80 5.67 7.56
CA THR A 175 -8.30 6.79 6.77
C THR A 175 -6.87 6.51 6.30
N GLY A 176 -6.72 6.26 5.00
CA GLY A 176 -5.41 6.10 4.40
C GLY A 176 -4.67 7.44 4.29
N CYS A 177 -3.42 7.47 4.71
CA CYS A 177 -2.52 8.62 4.58
C CYS A 177 -1.25 8.30 3.78
N GLY A 178 -1.10 7.07 3.31
CA GLY A 178 -0.08 6.69 2.36
C GLY A 178 -0.40 7.21 0.95
N ARG A 179 0.52 7.00 0.04
CA ARG A 179 0.45 7.48 -1.34
C ARG A 179 0.57 6.33 -2.32
N VAL A 180 0.46 6.66 -3.61
CA VAL A 180 0.99 5.83 -4.70
C VAL A 180 2.23 6.51 -5.24
N ILE A 181 3.31 5.75 -5.38
CA ILE A 181 4.57 6.15 -6.00
C ILE A 181 4.76 5.29 -7.24
N ILE A 182 4.80 5.91 -8.39
CA ILE A 182 5.10 5.27 -9.67
C ILE A 182 6.47 5.78 -10.11
N GLU A 183 7.43 4.88 -10.20
CA GLU A 183 8.78 5.24 -10.65
C GLU A 183 8.82 5.42 -12.18
N ASN A 184 10.02 5.72 -12.72
CA ASN A 184 10.19 6.03 -14.13
C ASN A 184 9.88 4.84 -15.06
N ASP A 185 9.52 5.13 -16.30
CA ASP A 185 9.37 4.15 -17.38
C ASP A 185 8.27 3.10 -17.14
N VAL A 186 7.32 3.36 -16.26
CA VAL A 186 6.20 2.48 -15.96
C VAL A 186 5.08 2.63 -16.99
N TRP A 187 4.41 1.52 -17.31
CA TRP A 187 3.25 1.45 -18.19
C TRP A 187 2.06 0.88 -17.43
N ILE A 188 0.93 1.56 -17.45
CA ILE A 188 -0.29 1.15 -16.74
C ILE A 188 -1.45 1.07 -17.72
N GLY A 189 -1.96 -0.13 -17.93
CA GLY A 189 -3.04 -0.45 -18.86
C GLY A 189 -4.41 0.04 -18.43
N SER A 190 -5.33 0.04 -19.37
CA SER A 190 -6.68 0.56 -19.20
C SER A 190 -7.47 -0.15 -18.10
N GLY A 191 -8.22 0.62 -17.31
CA GLY A 191 -9.06 0.09 -16.25
C GLY A 191 -8.30 -0.50 -15.05
N THR A 192 -6.97 -0.40 -15.01
CA THR A 192 -6.17 -0.83 -13.86
C THR A 192 -6.40 0.08 -12.67
N THR A 193 -6.52 -0.52 -11.49
CA THR A 193 -6.75 0.19 -10.23
C THR A 193 -5.60 -0.02 -9.27
N ILE A 194 -5.00 1.07 -8.77
CA ILE A 194 -3.92 1.03 -7.77
C ILE A 194 -4.38 1.77 -6.52
N ALA A 195 -4.47 1.05 -5.40
CA ALA A 195 -4.86 1.64 -4.12
C ALA A 195 -3.67 2.35 -3.44
N GLN A 196 -3.94 3.48 -2.79
CA GLN A 196 -2.96 4.13 -1.93
C GLN A 196 -2.65 3.26 -0.70
N GLY A 197 -1.49 3.45 -0.10
CA GLY A 197 -1.16 2.79 1.16
C GLY A 197 -2.04 3.28 2.32
N VAL A 198 -2.14 2.47 3.37
CA VAL A 198 -2.84 2.89 4.60
C VAL A 198 -2.04 3.97 5.32
N SER A 199 -0.75 3.72 5.60
CA SER A 199 0.17 4.72 6.14
C SER A 199 1.48 4.82 5.35
N GLY A 200 1.98 3.70 4.85
CA GLY A 200 3.11 3.66 3.93
C GLY A 200 2.65 3.72 2.47
N ASP A 201 3.57 3.88 1.56
CA ASP A 201 3.27 4.03 0.14
C ASP A 201 3.01 2.68 -0.55
N THR A 202 2.16 2.67 -1.57
CA THR A 202 2.10 1.65 -2.63
C THR A 202 3.10 2.06 -3.69
N ILE A 203 4.02 1.17 -4.07
CA ILE A 203 5.15 1.51 -4.94
C ILE A 203 5.16 0.63 -6.18
N ILE A 204 5.31 1.24 -7.34
CA ILE A 204 5.51 0.57 -8.62
C ILE A 204 6.92 0.90 -9.11
N GLY A 205 7.81 -0.10 -9.12
CA GLY A 205 9.21 0.05 -9.48
C GLY A 205 9.41 0.35 -10.97
N ALA A 206 10.53 1.03 -11.25
CA ALA A 206 10.87 1.52 -12.57
C ALA A 206 10.84 0.43 -13.65
N GLY A 207 10.40 0.78 -14.85
CA GLY A 207 10.35 -0.12 -16.00
C GLY A 207 9.23 -1.17 -15.98
N THR A 208 8.47 -1.28 -14.89
CA THR A 208 7.36 -2.25 -14.74
C THR A 208 6.23 -1.96 -15.72
N LYS A 209 5.68 -3.02 -16.29
CA LYS A 209 4.55 -2.98 -17.22
C LYS A 209 3.35 -3.70 -16.62
N ILE A 210 2.25 -2.99 -16.53
CA ILE A 210 0.99 -3.45 -15.97
C ILE A 210 -0.05 -3.39 -17.08
N ASP A 211 -0.66 -4.50 -17.37
CA ASP A 211 -1.70 -4.64 -18.40
C ASP A 211 -3.07 -4.16 -17.90
N CYS A 212 -4.10 -4.36 -18.69
CA CYS A 212 -5.45 -3.87 -18.42
C CYS A 212 -6.12 -4.61 -17.27
N GLN A 213 -6.97 -3.89 -16.53
CA GLN A 213 -7.81 -4.44 -15.46
C GLN A 213 -7.04 -5.14 -14.33
N VAL A 214 -5.80 -4.79 -14.10
CA VAL A 214 -5.01 -5.27 -12.97
C VAL A 214 -5.44 -4.53 -11.69
N MET A 215 -5.56 -5.26 -10.57
CA MET A 215 -5.87 -4.66 -9.27
C MET A 215 -4.65 -4.75 -8.34
N ILE A 216 -4.17 -3.61 -7.87
CA ILE A 216 -3.05 -3.51 -6.93
C ILE A 216 -3.55 -2.94 -5.62
N GLY A 217 -3.48 -3.76 -4.56
CA GLY A 217 -3.92 -3.44 -3.22
C GLY A 217 -3.01 -2.43 -2.50
N HIS A 218 -3.48 -1.94 -1.39
CA HIS A 218 -2.80 -0.93 -0.57
C HIS A 218 -1.45 -1.42 -0.02
N GLY A 219 -0.44 -0.56 -0.05
CA GLY A 219 0.88 -0.84 0.52
C GLY A 219 1.66 -1.96 -0.20
N VAL A 220 1.23 -2.35 -1.40
CA VAL A 220 1.97 -3.26 -2.27
C VAL A 220 3.25 -2.59 -2.76
N VAL A 221 4.32 -3.34 -2.82
CA VAL A 221 5.59 -2.92 -3.41
C VAL A 221 5.92 -3.85 -4.56
N ILE A 222 5.88 -3.33 -5.77
CA ILE A 222 6.30 -4.05 -6.98
C ILE A 222 7.69 -3.56 -7.35
N GLY A 223 8.61 -4.50 -7.57
CA GLY A 223 9.97 -4.26 -7.98
C GLY A 223 10.08 -3.69 -9.40
N LYS A 224 11.30 -3.62 -9.89
CA LYS A 224 11.64 -3.07 -11.21
C LYS A 224 11.43 -4.11 -12.30
N ASN A 225 11.09 -3.62 -13.51
CA ASN A 225 10.98 -4.43 -14.72
C ASN A 225 10.05 -5.66 -14.59
N CYS A 226 9.02 -5.58 -13.77
CA CYS A 226 8.02 -6.63 -13.65
C CYS A 226 7.00 -6.57 -14.80
N LEU A 227 6.38 -7.71 -15.12
CA LEU A 227 5.25 -7.81 -16.04
C LEU A 227 4.02 -8.35 -15.30
N LEU A 228 2.95 -7.59 -15.25
CA LEU A 228 1.67 -8.00 -14.68
C LEU A 228 0.63 -8.02 -15.79
N ALA A 229 0.25 -9.22 -16.21
CA ALA A 229 -0.72 -9.40 -17.29
C ALA A 229 -2.17 -9.17 -16.81
N GLY A 230 -3.07 -9.06 -17.75
CA GLY A 230 -4.44 -8.63 -17.55
C GLY A 230 -5.19 -9.39 -16.46
N GLN A 231 -5.98 -8.64 -15.69
CA GLN A 231 -6.81 -9.14 -14.60
C GLN A 231 -6.04 -9.80 -13.45
N ALA A 232 -4.73 -9.64 -13.36
CA ALA A 232 -4.00 -10.07 -12.16
C ALA A 232 -4.44 -9.25 -10.93
N GLY A 233 -4.59 -9.91 -9.79
CA GLY A 233 -4.98 -9.29 -8.53
C GLY A 233 -3.92 -9.45 -7.44
N ILE A 234 -3.37 -8.35 -6.93
CA ILE A 234 -2.36 -8.36 -5.88
C ILE A 234 -2.97 -7.75 -4.61
N ALA A 235 -3.14 -8.58 -3.58
CA ALA A 235 -3.71 -8.12 -2.32
C ALA A 235 -2.72 -7.26 -1.52
N GLY A 236 -3.24 -6.51 -0.56
CA GLY A 236 -2.49 -5.49 0.18
C GLY A 236 -1.23 -5.98 0.89
N LYS A 237 -0.24 -5.09 1.00
CA LYS A 237 1.04 -5.31 1.72
C LYS A 237 1.95 -6.38 1.13
N THR A 238 1.64 -6.90 -0.06
CA THR A 238 2.46 -7.87 -0.78
C THR A 238 3.68 -7.20 -1.40
N ARG A 239 4.79 -7.92 -1.45
CA ARG A 239 6.03 -7.52 -2.11
C ARG A 239 6.29 -8.42 -3.30
N ILE A 240 6.64 -7.85 -4.44
CA ILE A 240 7.03 -8.57 -5.65
C ILE A 240 8.44 -8.12 -6.02
N GLY A 241 9.37 -9.07 -6.12
CA GLY A 241 10.76 -8.82 -6.47
C GLY A 241 10.93 -8.47 -7.96
N ASP A 242 12.06 -7.89 -8.27
CA ASP A 242 12.41 -7.42 -9.61
C ASP A 242 12.30 -8.52 -10.68
N TRP A 243 11.95 -8.12 -11.91
CA TRP A 243 11.88 -9.01 -13.08
C TRP A 243 10.87 -10.16 -12.96
N SER A 244 9.93 -10.09 -12.05
CA SER A 244 8.88 -11.11 -11.92
C SER A 244 7.77 -10.91 -12.96
N VAL A 245 7.22 -12.04 -13.42
CA VAL A 245 6.16 -12.10 -14.43
C VAL A 245 4.94 -12.78 -13.84
N LEU A 246 3.83 -12.08 -13.75
CA LEU A 246 2.55 -12.60 -13.32
C LEU A 246 1.62 -12.66 -14.53
N TYR A 247 1.29 -13.86 -14.99
CA TYR A 247 0.38 -14.04 -16.11
C TYR A 247 -1.08 -13.80 -15.72
N GLY A 248 -1.93 -13.69 -16.73
CA GLY A 248 -3.31 -13.22 -16.60
C GLY A 248 -4.14 -13.97 -15.58
N GLN A 249 -5.03 -13.24 -14.91
CA GLN A 249 -5.96 -13.77 -13.88
C GLN A 249 -5.27 -14.45 -12.70
N SER A 250 -3.98 -14.21 -12.49
CA SER A 250 -3.30 -14.70 -11.28
C SER A 250 -3.73 -13.88 -10.06
N GLY A 251 -3.86 -14.55 -8.91
CA GLY A 251 -4.25 -13.95 -7.64
C GLY A 251 -3.18 -14.13 -6.58
N VAL A 252 -2.83 -13.05 -5.87
CA VAL A 252 -1.79 -13.07 -4.84
C VAL A 252 -2.39 -12.62 -3.50
N ALA A 253 -2.29 -13.48 -2.48
CA ALA A 253 -2.79 -13.19 -1.13
C ALA A 253 -2.06 -12.02 -0.48
N GLN A 254 -2.66 -11.46 0.56
CA GLN A 254 -2.10 -10.32 1.27
C GLN A 254 -0.84 -10.68 2.08
N ASN A 255 0.05 -9.69 2.25
CA ASN A 255 1.18 -9.73 3.18
C ASN A 255 2.15 -10.90 2.94
N ILE A 256 2.38 -11.25 1.67
CA ILE A 256 3.36 -12.26 1.26
C ILE A 256 4.45 -11.64 0.41
N THR A 257 5.55 -12.37 0.24
CA THR A 257 6.67 -11.97 -0.58
C THR A 257 6.82 -12.91 -1.76
N ILE A 258 6.82 -12.36 -2.95
CA ILE A 258 7.22 -13.03 -4.19
C ILE A 258 8.65 -12.61 -4.49
N GLY A 259 9.56 -13.56 -4.59
CA GLY A 259 10.97 -13.29 -4.88
C GLY A 259 11.22 -12.66 -6.25
N GLU A 260 12.47 -12.38 -6.55
CA GLU A 260 12.88 -11.85 -7.86
C GLU A 260 12.80 -12.92 -8.96
N LYS A 261 12.52 -12.49 -10.19
CA LYS A 261 12.48 -13.37 -11.38
C LYS A 261 11.54 -14.57 -11.24
N VAL A 262 10.48 -14.40 -10.46
CA VAL A 262 9.42 -15.40 -10.34
C VAL A 262 8.52 -15.34 -11.56
N VAL A 263 8.14 -16.50 -12.09
CA VAL A 263 7.12 -16.62 -13.13
C VAL A 263 5.90 -17.28 -12.52
N LEU A 264 4.77 -16.55 -12.47
CA LEU A 264 3.49 -17.09 -12.02
C LEU A 264 2.60 -17.32 -13.24
N LEU A 265 2.29 -18.58 -13.54
CA LEU A 265 1.47 -18.92 -14.70
C LEU A 265 0.02 -18.48 -14.51
N ALA A 266 -0.70 -18.38 -15.63
CA ALA A 266 -2.07 -17.86 -15.64
C ALA A 266 -3.02 -18.62 -14.69
N GLN A 267 -3.99 -17.90 -14.12
CA GLN A 267 -5.01 -18.41 -13.20
C GLN A 267 -4.46 -19.08 -11.93
N SER A 268 -3.22 -18.79 -11.56
CA SER A 268 -2.61 -19.33 -10.33
C SER A 268 -3.00 -18.50 -9.10
N GLY A 269 -3.22 -19.18 -7.97
CA GLY A 269 -3.54 -18.56 -6.67
C GLY A 269 -2.41 -18.72 -5.67
N VAL A 270 -1.75 -17.62 -5.29
CA VAL A 270 -0.60 -17.63 -4.36
C VAL A 270 -1.07 -17.34 -2.95
N THR A 271 -0.75 -18.23 -2.00
CA THR A 271 -1.15 -18.12 -0.58
C THR A 271 0.03 -18.13 0.39
N LYS A 272 1.26 -18.27 -0.11
CA LYS A 272 2.52 -18.32 0.67
C LYS A 272 3.62 -17.58 -0.08
N ASP A 273 4.73 -17.29 0.60
CA ASP A 273 5.91 -16.70 -0.02
C ASP A 273 6.45 -17.60 -1.14
N LEU A 274 6.97 -16.98 -2.20
CA LEU A 274 7.56 -17.67 -3.35
C LEU A 274 9.05 -17.34 -3.46
N GLU A 275 9.85 -18.37 -3.64
CA GLU A 275 11.31 -18.24 -3.81
C GLU A 275 11.67 -17.69 -5.19
N SER A 276 12.75 -16.91 -5.24
CA SER A 276 13.26 -16.29 -6.47
C SER A 276 13.62 -17.30 -7.56
N GLY A 277 13.47 -16.90 -8.81
CA GLY A 277 13.92 -17.63 -10.00
C GLY A 277 13.14 -18.88 -10.36
N LYS A 278 11.99 -19.11 -9.71
CA LYS A 278 11.15 -20.28 -9.96
C LYS A 278 9.88 -19.94 -10.73
N THR A 279 9.31 -20.95 -11.37
CA THR A 279 8.00 -20.90 -12.01
C THR A 279 6.97 -21.65 -11.17
N TYR A 280 5.84 -21.00 -10.92
CA TYR A 280 4.76 -21.53 -10.10
C TYR A 280 3.45 -21.65 -10.88
N PHE A 281 2.63 -22.63 -10.52
CA PHE A 281 1.36 -22.91 -11.18
C PHE A 281 0.32 -23.46 -10.21
N GLY A 282 -0.96 -23.20 -10.49
CA GLY A 282 -2.09 -23.81 -9.82
C GLY A 282 -2.71 -22.99 -8.70
N SER A 283 -3.73 -23.55 -8.05
CA SER A 283 -4.41 -22.93 -6.91
C SER A 283 -4.69 -24.02 -5.86
N PRO A 284 -4.00 -23.98 -4.71
CA PRO A 284 -2.91 -23.09 -4.38
C PRO A 284 -1.69 -23.30 -5.30
N ALA A 285 -0.96 -22.22 -5.56
CA ALA A 285 0.21 -22.26 -6.42
C ALA A 285 1.38 -22.97 -5.73
N ASP A 286 2.01 -23.86 -6.48
CA ASP A 286 3.28 -24.49 -6.12
C ASP A 286 4.24 -24.46 -7.32
N GLU A 287 5.47 -24.96 -7.16
CA GLU A 287 6.39 -25.01 -8.26
C GLU A 287 5.76 -25.76 -9.46
N ALA A 288 5.83 -25.17 -10.66
CA ALA A 288 5.12 -25.68 -11.84
C ALA A 288 5.47 -27.15 -12.15
N ARG A 289 6.75 -27.53 -11.98
CA ARG A 289 7.19 -28.90 -12.17
C ARG A 289 6.51 -29.89 -11.23
N ILE A 290 6.24 -29.50 -9.99
CA ILE A 290 5.52 -30.32 -9.01
C ILE A 290 4.06 -30.45 -9.44
N LYS A 291 3.40 -29.32 -9.75
CA LYS A 291 1.99 -29.30 -10.17
C LYS A 291 1.74 -30.08 -11.44
N PHE A 292 2.62 -30.01 -12.42
CA PHE A 292 2.50 -30.82 -13.64
C PHE A 292 2.60 -32.33 -13.35
N LYS A 293 3.48 -32.75 -12.43
CA LYS A 293 3.56 -34.15 -12.01
C LYS A 293 2.27 -34.60 -11.29
N GLU A 294 1.70 -33.78 -10.42
CA GLU A 294 0.43 -34.05 -9.77
C GLU A 294 -0.71 -34.23 -10.79
N LEU A 295 -0.81 -33.32 -11.78
CA LEU A 295 -1.81 -33.40 -12.85
C LEU A 295 -1.66 -34.67 -13.71
N VAL A 296 -0.43 -35.07 -14.04
CA VAL A 296 -0.15 -36.32 -14.77
C VAL A 296 -0.54 -37.52 -13.93
N ALA A 297 -0.23 -37.51 -12.64
CA ALA A 297 -0.61 -38.62 -11.74
C ALA A 297 -2.12 -38.76 -11.67
N VAL A 298 -2.87 -37.67 -11.51
CA VAL A 298 -4.35 -37.69 -11.50
C VAL A 298 -4.90 -38.20 -12.83
N ARG A 299 -4.40 -37.75 -13.97
CA ARG A 299 -4.84 -38.26 -15.30
C ARG A 299 -4.61 -39.77 -15.47
N ASN A 300 -3.46 -40.27 -14.98
CA ASN A 300 -3.15 -41.69 -15.06
C ASN A 300 -4.04 -42.56 -14.15
N LEU A 301 -4.61 -41.99 -13.06
CA LEU A 301 -5.58 -42.65 -12.22
C LEU A 301 -6.93 -42.82 -12.94
N THR A 302 -7.36 -41.76 -13.67
CA THR A 302 -8.63 -41.75 -14.39
C THR A 302 -8.61 -42.54 -15.71
N SER A 303 -7.44 -42.81 -16.27
CA SER A 303 -7.28 -43.57 -17.52
C SER A 303 -7.16 -45.11 -17.30
N LYS A 304 -7.28 -45.58 -16.07
CA LYS A 304 -7.26 -47.01 -15.69
C LYS A 304 -8.65 -47.60 -15.49
N GLU A 305 -9.70 -46.81 -15.70
CA GLU A 305 -11.11 -47.27 -15.83
C GLU A 305 -11.47 -47.41 -17.33
#